data_539b6f4babec95ba1720fed0741218b5
#
_entry.id   539b6f4babec95ba1720fed0741218b5
#
_cell.length_a   1.000
_cell.length_b   1.000
_cell.length_c   1.000
_cell.angle_alpha   90.00
_cell.angle_beta   90.00
_cell.angle_gamma   90.00
#
_symmetry.space_group_name_H-M   'P 1'
#
loop_
_entity.id
_entity.type
_entity.pdbx_description
1 polymer ?
#
loop_
_entity_poly.entity_id
_entity_poly.type
_entity_poly.pdbx_seq_one_letter_code
_entity_poly.pdbx_strand_id
1 'polypeptide(L)'
;MNKYLILCVDDEPEVLNSVLQDLAPFEDDFVVEGAESVDEAKDVIKEMQQDGVKLALILCDHIMPEKTGIDFLIELNQQPSTQPTRKLLLTGQAGLEDTVTAINNAALDFYISKPWRGDELRSTITQQLTDYVIQQDDNLLQWTSVLDTERILTTMANKRTSFGE
;
A
#
# COMPACT_ATOMS: atom_id res chain seq x y z
N MET A 1 7.34 8.29 15.91
CA MET A 1 6.34 8.94 15.03
C MET A 1 6.25 8.17 13.72
N ASN A 2 5.03 7.83 13.33
CA ASN A 2 4.81 7.04 12.12
C ASN A 2 4.97 7.92 10.88
N LYS A 3 5.86 7.51 9.96
CA LYS A 3 6.20 8.26 8.75
C LYS A 3 5.39 7.87 7.53
N TYR A 4 4.72 6.75 7.58
CA TYR A 4 4.11 6.13 6.41
C TYR A 4 2.65 5.81 6.64
N LEU A 5 1.88 6.01 5.57
CA LEU A 5 0.44 5.79 5.54
C LEU A 5 0.12 4.50 4.79
N ILE A 6 -0.75 3.70 5.39
CA ILE A 6 -1.46 2.62 4.71
C ILE A 6 -2.89 3.11 4.52
N LEU A 7 -3.35 3.24 3.28
CA LEU A 7 -4.68 3.75 2.96
C LEU A 7 -5.52 2.65 2.32
N CYS A 8 -6.72 2.44 2.87
CA CYS A 8 -7.70 1.50 2.35
C CYS A 8 -8.88 2.27 1.77
N VAL A 9 -9.25 1.97 0.52
CA VAL A 9 -10.33 2.66 -0.18
C VAL A 9 -11.38 1.67 -0.66
N ASP A 10 -12.60 1.80 -0.17
CA ASP A 10 -13.73 0.95 -0.57
C ASP A 10 -15.02 1.72 -0.28
N ASP A 11 -15.94 1.76 -1.25
CA ASP A 11 -17.20 2.48 -1.09
C ASP A 11 -18.23 1.73 -0.24
N GLU A 12 -17.97 0.47 0.09
CA GLU A 12 -18.80 -0.32 0.99
C GLU A 12 -18.27 -0.21 2.43
N PRO A 13 -18.97 0.50 3.34
CA PRO A 13 -18.46 0.70 4.71
C PRO A 13 -18.16 -0.59 5.46
N GLU A 14 -18.96 -1.62 5.27
CA GLU A 14 -18.76 -2.91 5.94
C GLU A 14 -17.47 -3.59 5.50
N VAL A 15 -17.17 -3.53 4.20
CA VAL A 15 -15.94 -4.10 3.65
C VAL A 15 -14.74 -3.29 4.15
N LEU A 16 -14.84 -1.97 4.10
CA LEU A 16 -13.78 -1.08 4.58
C LEU A 16 -13.47 -1.36 6.05
N ASN A 17 -14.49 -1.47 6.90
CA ASN A 17 -14.31 -1.76 8.32
C ASN A 17 -13.63 -3.12 8.54
N SER A 18 -14.00 -4.13 7.77
CA SER A 18 -13.37 -5.46 7.84
C SER A 18 -11.88 -5.40 7.49
N VAL A 19 -11.54 -4.67 6.44
CA VAL A 19 -10.14 -4.48 6.04
C VAL A 19 -9.38 -3.77 7.15
N LEU A 20 -9.91 -2.68 7.68
CA LEU A 20 -9.25 -1.92 8.73
C LEU A 20 -9.04 -2.75 10.00
N GLN A 21 -9.98 -3.62 10.35
CA GLN A 21 -9.81 -4.55 11.47
C GLN A 21 -8.65 -5.51 11.23
N ASP A 22 -8.55 -6.05 10.02
CA ASP A 22 -7.45 -6.95 9.66
C ASP A 22 -6.09 -6.25 9.71
N LEU A 23 -6.07 -4.93 9.49
CA LEU A 23 -4.84 -4.14 9.48
C LEU A 23 -4.50 -3.52 10.84
N ALA A 24 -5.31 -3.72 11.86
CA ALA A 24 -5.05 -3.16 13.18
C ALA A 24 -3.63 -3.43 13.72
N PRO A 25 -3.03 -4.62 13.50
CA PRO A 25 -1.66 -4.85 13.97
C PRO A 25 -0.61 -3.91 13.39
N PHE A 26 -0.87 -3.26 12.25
CA PHE A 26 0.08 -2.31 11.65
C PHE A 26 0.01 -0.91 12.28
N GLU A 27 -1.00 -0.61 13.09
CA GLU A 27 -1.23 0.72 13.64
C GLU A 27 -0.14 1.19 14.61
N ASP A 28 0.62 0.29 15.18
CA ASP A 28 1.75 0.64 16.05
C ASP A 28 2.88 1.34 15.30
N ASP A 29 3.04 1.03 14.03
CA ASP A 29 4.22 1.45 13.25
C ASP A 29 3.86 2.26 12.01
N PHE A 30 2.60 2.27 11.62
CA PHE A 30 2.09 2.98 10.44
C PHE A 30 0.83 3.76 10.80
N VAL A 31 0.56 4.82 10.05
CA VAL A 31 -0.75 5.46 10.08
C VAL A 31 -1.65 4.61 9.17
N VAL A 32 -2.78 4.15 9.70
CA VAL A 32 -3.74 3.34 8.93
C VAL A 32 -5.04 4.13 8.83
N GLU A 33 -5.46 4.45 7.63
CA GLU A 33 -6.66 5.25 7.36
C GLU A 33 -7.54 4.57 6.31
N GLY A 34 -8.83 4.87 6.36
CA GLY A 34 -9.81 4.42 5.40
C GLY A 34 -10.47 5.58 4.67
N ALA A 35 -10.91 5.33 3.46
CA ALA A 35 -11.68 6.28 2.67
C ALA A 35 -12.77 5.54 1.90
N GLU A 36 -13.94 6.16 1.77
CA GLU A 36 -15.09 5.55 1.09
C GLU A 36 -15.24 6.02 -0.36
N SER A 37 -14.36 6.88 -0.82
CA SER A 37 -14.36 7.38 -2.19
C SER A 37 -12.95 7.81 -2.60
N VAL A 38 -12.75 7.98 -3.90
CA VAL A 38 -11.49 8.50 -4.43
C VAL A 38 -11.24 9.92 -3.94
N ASP A 39 -12.27 10.76 -3.90
CA ASP A 39 -12.11 12.14 -3.43
C ASP A 39 -11.68 12.19 -1.97
N GLU A 40 -12.30 11.39 -1.11
CA GLU A 40 -11.91 11.28 0.30
C GLU A 40 -10.47 10.76 0.42
N ALA A 41 -10.11 9.76 -0.39
CA ALA A 41 -8.75 9.21 -0.41
C ALA A 41 -7.71 10.28 -0.77
N LYS A 42 -8.01 11.12 -1.76
CA LYS A 42 -7.13 12.22 -2.16
C LYS A 42 -6.94 13.22 -1.04
N ASP A 43 -8.00 13.54 -0.30
CA ASP A 43 -7.93 14.46 0.83
C ASP A 43 -7.05 13.88 1.94
N VAL A 44 -7.21 12.59 2.26
CA VAL A 44 -6.38 11.93 3.27
C VAL A 44 -4.91 11.95 2.88
N ILE A 45 -4.59 11.61 1.63
CA ILE A 45 -3.21 11.62 1.14
C ILE A 45 -2.60 13.01 1.27
N LYS A 46 -3.35 14.05 0.86
CA LYS A 46 -2.88 15.42 0.89
C LYS A 46 -2.62 15.91 2.32
N GLU A 47 -3.56 15.65 3.22
CA GLU A 47 -3.41 16.03 4.63
C GLU A 47 -2.20 15.34 5.26
N MET A 48 -2.01 14.04 4.99
CA MET A 48 -0.88 13.30 5.52
C MET A 48 0.45 13.80 4.97
N GLN A 49 0.50 14.13 3.68
CA GLN A 49 1.70 14.69 3.06
C GLN A 49 2.09 16.04 3.69
N GLN A 50 1.12 16.86 4.06
CA GLN A 50 1.37 18.13 4.76
C GLN A 50 2.03 17.89 6.12
N ASP A 51 1.74 16.77 6.77
CA ASP A 51 2.32 16.37 8.05
C ASP A 51 3.61 15.56 7.89
N GLY A 52 4.11 15.41 6.68
CA GLY A 52 5.34 14.65 6.41
C GLY A 52 5.13 13.14 6.36
N VAL A 53 3.89 12.67 6.28
CA VAL A 53 3.56 11.25 6.21
C VAL A 53 3.34 10.86 4.75
N LYS A 54 4.15 9.93 4.26
CA LYS A 54 4.11 9.48 2.86
C LYS A 54 3.22 8.27 2.69
N LEU A 55 2.51 8.21 1.57
CA LEU A 55 1.68 7.04 1.24
C LEU A 55 2.59 5.88 0.83
N ALA A 56 2.73 4.90 1.70
CA ALA A 56 3.55 3.72 1.44
C ALA A 56 2.80 2.64 0.68
N LEU A 57 1.54 2.44 1.02
CA LEU A 57 0.73 1.37 0.45
C LEU A 57 -0.72 1.82 0.36
N ILE A 58 -1.36 1.51 -0.76
CA ILE A 58 -2.80 1.70 -0.95
C ILE A 58 -3.45 0.36 -1.32
N LEU A 59 -4.55 0.06 -0.65
CA LEU A 59 -5.39 -1.09 -0.94
C LEU A 59 -6.74 -0.55 -1.39
N CYS A 60 -7.06 -0.75 -2.66
CA CYS A 60 -8.18 -0.06 -3.30
C CYS A 60 -9.14 -1.04 -3.97
N ASP A 61 -10.44 -0.84 -3.76
CA ASP A 61 -11.46 -1.54 -4.53
C ASP A 61 -11.53 -0.97 -5.96
N HIS A 62 -11.95 -1.78 -6.92
CA HIS A 62 -12.04 -1.34 -8.31
C HIS A 62 -13.38 -0.66 -8.61
N ILE A 63 -14.49 -1.32 -8.27
CA ILE A 63 -15.82 -0.83 -8.64
C ILE A 63 -16.30 0.16 -7.59
N MET A 64 -16.16 1.43 -7.90
CA MET A 64 -16.61 2.54 -7.05
C MET A 64 -17.33 3.58 -7.90
N PRO A 65 -18.27 4.33 -7.30
CA PRO A 65 -18.94 5.42 -8.02
C PRO A 65 -17.96 6.47 -8.52
N GLU A 66 -18.27 7.08 -9.65
CA GLU A 66 -17.55 8.20 -10.26
C GLU A 66 -16.21 7.82 -10.89
N LYS A 67 -15.31 7.21 -10.12
CA LYS A 67 -13.98 6.85 -10.61
C LYS A 67 -13.62 5.44 -10.14
N THR A 68 -13.13 4.61 -11.05
CA THR A 68 -12.72 3.25 -10.70
C THR A 68 -11.41 3.26 -9.90
N GLY A 69 -11.19 2.20 -9.12
CA GLY A 69 -9.94 2.06 -8.37
C GLY A 69 -8.73 2.05 -9.29
N ILE A 70 -8.81 1.36 -10.42
CA ILE A 70 -7.70 1.30 -11.38
C ILE A 70 -7.37 2.68 -11.94
N ASP A 71 -8.37 3.47 -12.30
CA ASP A 71 -8.14 4.84 -12.78
C ASP A 71 -7.45 5.70 -11.72
N PHE A 72 -7.84 5.54 -10.46
CA PHE A 72 -7.19 6.24 -9.35
C PHE A 72 -5.73 5.80 -9.20
N LEU A 73 -5.46 4.49 -9.26
CA LEU A 73 -4.08 3.98 -9.16
C LEU A 73 -3.22 4.47 -10.32
N ILE A 74 -3.78 4.61 -11.51
CA ILE A 74 -3.09 5.20 -12.67
C ILE A 74 -2.68 6.65 -12.36
N GLU A 75 -3.59 7.44 -11.80
CA GLU A 75 -3.28 8.82 -11.41
C GLU A 75 -2.14 8.87 -10.38
N LEU A 76 -2.19 7.99 -9.37
CA LEU A 76 -1.13 7.93 -8.37
C LEU A 76 0.22 7.58 -8.97
N ASN A 77 0.24 6.72 -9.98
CA ASN A 77 1.47 6.33 -10.66
C ASN A 77 2.07 7.46 -11.50
N GLN A 78 1.28 8.45 -11.86
CA GLN A 78 1.71 9.58 -12.67
C GLN A 78 2.29 10.73 -11.85
N GLN A 79 2.14 10.70 -10.53
CA GLN A 79 2.64 11.75 -9.64
C GLN A 79 3.92 11.29 -8.93
N PRO A 80 4.97 12.13 -8.92
CA PRO A 80 6.24 11.73 -8.26
C PRO A 80 6.09 11.36 -6.80
N SER A 81 5.20 12.02 -6.05
CA SER A 81 5.02 11.78 -4.63
C SER A 81 4.36 10.43 -4.32
N THR A 82 3.59 9.87 -5.24
CA THR A 82 2.86 8.62 -5.05
C THR A 82 3.26 7.51 -6.02
N GLN A 83 4.15 7.82 -6.95
CA GLN A 83 4.64 6.81 -7.90
C GLN A 83 5.29 5.62 -7.16
N PRO A 84 6.08 5.81 -6.10
CA PRO A 84 6.70 4.69 -5.37
C PRO A 84 5.72 3.90 -4.49
N THR A 85 4.51 4.43 -4.21
CA THR A 85 3.52 3.76 -3.39
C THR A 85 3.23 2.35 -3.89
N ARG A 86 3.20 1.37 -3.01
CA ARG A 86 2.79 0.00 -3.36
C ARG A 86 1.28 -0.01 -3.58
N LYS A 87 0.86 -0.49 -4.74
CA LYS A 87 -0.53 -0.40 -5.21
C LYS A 87 -1.14 -1.78 -5.26
N LEU A 88 -2.17 -1.99 -4.43
CA LEU A 88 -2.87 -3.26 -4.32
C LEU A 88 -4.34 -3.05 -4.67
N LEU A 89 -4.90 -3.99 -5.42
CA LEU A 89 -6.31 -4.00 -5.77
C LEU A 89 -7.01 -5.11 -4.97
N LEU A 90 -8.06 -4.77 -4.25
CA LEU A 90 -8.87 -5.73 -3.48
C LEU A 90 -10.30 -5.71 -4.02
N THR A 91 -10.63 -6.63 -4.91
CA THR A 91 -11.94 -6.63 -5.55
C THR A 91 -12.34 -8.01 -6.06
N GLY A 92 -13.63 -8.25 -6.21
CA GLY A 92 -14.17 -9.43 -6.90
C GLY A 92 -14.67 -9.13 -8.30
N GLN A 93 -14.53 -7.88 -8.75
CA GLN A 93 -15.22 -7.38 -9.93
C GLN A 93 -14.33 -6.98 -11.10
N ALA A 94 -13.01 -7.10 -10.97
CA ALA A 94 -12.12 -6.71 -12.06
C ALA A 94 -12.04 -7.81 -13.13
N GLY A 95 -12.27 -7.42 -14.38
CA GLY A 95 -12.08 -8.31 -15.52
C GLY A 95 -10.60 -8.42 -15.91
N LEU A 96 -10.29 -9.36 -16.80
CA LEU A 96 -8.90 -9.58 -17.25
C LEU A 96 -8.30 -8.32 -17.89
N GLU A 97 -9.07 -7.63 -18.74
CA GLU A 97 -8.60 -6.41 -19.41
C GLU A 97 -8.28 -5.31 -18.40
N ASP A 98 -9.13 -5.14 -17.39
CA ASP A 98 -8.92 -4.16 -16.33
C ASP A 98 -7.64 -4.48 -15.54
N THR A 99 -7.42 -5.76 -15.24
CA THR A 99 -6.23 -6.20 -14.52
C THR A 99 -4.96 -5.94 -15.33
N VAL A 100 -4.97 -6.23 -16.64
CA VAL A 100 -3.84 -5.95 -17.53
C VAL A 100 -3.56 -4.44 -17.59
N THR A 101 -4.61 -3.62 -17.70
CA THR A 101 -4.47 -2.16 -17.69
C THR A 101 -3.83 -1.69 -16.38
N ALA A 102 -4.25 -2.24 -15.25
CA ALA A 102 -3.70 -1.90 -13.95
C ALA A 102 -2.21 -2.24 -13.85
N ILE A 103 -1.82 -3.41 -14.31
CA ILE A 103 -0.41 -3.84 -14.30
C ILE A 103 0.44 -2.90 -15.17
N ASN A 104 -0.04 -2.56 -16.36
CA ASN A 104 0.75 -1.80 -17.33
C ASN A 104 0.78 -0.29 -17.04
N ASN A 105 -0.33 0.29 -16.59
CA ASN A 105 -0.47 1.75 -16.50
C ASN A 105 -0.49 2.27 -15.06
N ALA A 106 -0.95 1.48 -14.10
CA ALA A 106 -1.00 1.85 -12.69
C ALA A 106 0.19 1.30 -11.89
N ALA A 107 1.00 0.44 -12.50
CA ALA A 107 2.06 -0.30 -11.81
C ALA A 107 1.49 -1.07 -10.61
N LEU A 108 0.43 -1.82 -10.87
CA LEU A 108 -0.22 -2.63 -9.83
C LEU A 108 0.77 -3.67 -9.30
N ASP A 109 0.96 -3.69 -7.99
CA ASP A 109 1.90 -4.60 -7.34
C ASP A 109 1.29 -5.92 -6.92
N PHE A 110 0.00 -5.91 -6.60
CA PHE A 110 -0.68 -7.14 -6.18
C PHE A 110 -2.19 -7.03 -6.35
N TYR A 111 -2.82 -8.15 -6.64
CA TYR A 111 -4.28 -8.29 -6.75
C TYR A 111 -4.77 -9.26 -5.69
N ILE A 112 -5.76 -8.85 -4.90
CA ILE A 112 -6.37 -9.69 -3.86
C ILE A 112 -7.85 -9.84 -4.20
N SER A 113 -8.31 -11.09 -4.29
CA SER A 113 -9.72 -11.39 -4.57
C SER A 113 -10.57 -11.33 -3.33
N LYS A 114 -11.78 -10.79 -3.45
CA LYS A 114 -12.81 -10.88 -2.42
C LYS A 114 -13.56 -12.21 -2.57
N PRO A 115 -13.89 -12.92 -1.51
CA PRO A 115 -13.49 -12.66 -0.13
C PRO A 115 -12.03 -13.04 0.12
N TRP A 116 -11.40 -12.38 1.08
CA TRP A 116 -10.01 -12.62 1.44
C TRP A 116 -9.91 -13.30 2.81
N ARG A 117 -8.71 -13.80 3.13
CA ARG A 117 -8.37 -14.27 4.48
C ARG A 117 -7.51 -13.22 5.16
N GLY A 118 -7.82 -12.90 6.42
CA GLY A 118 -7.09 -11.86 7.16
C GLY A 118 -5.60 -12.13 7.30
N ASP A 119 -5.23 -13.37 7.57
CA ASP A 119 -3.82 -13.77 7.69
C ASP A 119 -3.05 -13.62 6.36
N GLU A 120 -3.68 -13.98 5.24
CA GLU A 120 -3.09 -13.81 3.91
C GLU A 120 -2.96 -12.34 3.55
N LEU A 121 -3.98 -11.54 3.87
CA LEU A 121 -3.95 -10.09 3.64
C LEU A 121 -2.79 -9.45 4.40
N ARG A 122 -2.65 -9.75 5.69
CA ARG A 122 -1.56 -9.20 6.51
C ARG A 122 -0.20 -9.64 5.99
N SER A 123 -0.05 -10.90 5.59
CA SER A 123 1.20 -11.40 5.03
C SER A 123 1.57 -10.67 3.74
N THR A 124 0.60 -10.49 2.84
CA THR A 124 0.81 -9.77 1.59
C THR A 124 1.22 -8.32 1.86
N ILE A 125 0.52 -7.65 2.77
CA ILE A 125 0.84 -6.26 3.12
C ILE A 125 2.23 -6.16 3.73
N THR A 126 2.60 -7.08 4.62
CA THR A 126 3.95 -7.11 5.20
C THR A 126 5.02 -7.19 4.10
N GLN A 127 4.84 -8.06 3.11
CA GLN A 127 5.79 -8.20 2.01
C GLN A 127 5.85 -6.93 1.15
N GLN A 128 4.71 -6.32 0.85
CA GLN A 128 4.67 -5.11 0.04
C GLN A 128 5.28 -3.92 0.79
N LEU A 129 5.04 -3.80 2.10
CA LEU A 129 5.66 -2.75 2.91
C LEU A 129 7.17 -2.99 3.04
N THR A 130 7.62 -4.24 3.12
CA THR A 130 9.04 -4.57 3.11
C THR A 130 9.69 -4.09 1.82
N ASP A 131 9.07 -4.37 0.67
CA ASP A 131 9.56 -3.87 -0.63
C ASP A 131 9.62 -2.35 -0.65
N TYR A 132 8.60 -1.69 -0.11
CA TYR A 132 8.55 -0.24 -0.07
C TYR A 132 9.71 0.35 0.74
N VAL A 133 9.90 -0.10 1.99
CA VAL A 133 10.94 0.47 2.85
C VAL A 133 12.34 0.16 2.33
N ILE A 134 12.55 -1.00 1.74
CA ILE A 134 13.84 -1.35 1.13
C ILE A 134 14.20 -0.35 0.04
N GLN A 135 13.21 0.09 -0.75
CA GLN A 135 13.44 1.01 -1.87
C GLN A 135 13.47 2.48 -1.43
N GLN A 136 12.69 2.84 -0.40
CA GLN A 136 12.42 4.24 -0.10
C GLN A 136 13.00 4.75 1.21
N ASP A 137 13.35 3.88 2.14
CA ASP A 137 13.84 4.30 3.46
C ASP A 137 15.33 3.99 3.62
N ASP A 138 16.09 5.00 4.03
CA ASP A 138 17.52 4.86 4.27
C ASP A 138 17.82 4.17 5.60
N ASN A 139 16.90 4.24 6.55
CA ASN A 139 17.07 3.65 7.88
C ASN A 139 16.25 2.35 7.98
N LEU A 140 16.82 1.27 7.48
CA LEU A 140 16.15 -0.04 7.47
C LEU A 140 16.13 -0.72 8.83
N LEU A 141 17.06 -0.36 9.72
CA LEU A 141 17.19 -1.02 11.02
C LEU A 141 15.90 -0.94 11.85
N GLN A 142 15.20 0.19 11.79
CA GLN A 142 13.94 0.38 12.52
C GLN A 142 12.83 -0.60 12.09
N TRP A 143 12.94 -1.18 10.90
CA TRP A 143 11.91 -2.06 10.35
C TRP A 143 12.16 -3.54 10.57
N THR A 144 13.32 -3.93 11.15
CA THR A 144 13.70 -5.33 11.33
C THR A 144 12.75 -6.11 12.22
N SER A 145 12.15 -5.47 13.23
CA SER A 145 11.19 -6.13 14.13
C SER A 145 9.74 -5.97 13.70
N VAL A 146 9.47 -5.18 12.66
CA VAL A 146 8.13 -4.81 12.21
C VAL A 146 7.75 -5.55 10.93
N LEU A 147 8.67 -5.66 9.99
CA LEU A 147 8.46 -6.22 8.66
C LEU A 147 9.23 -7.53 8.50
N ASP A 148 9.53 -7.93 7.28
CA ASP A 148 10.27 -9.17 7.03
C ASP A 148 11.73 -9.01 7.46
N THR A 149 12.05 -9.48 8.65
CA THR A 149 13.37 -9.34 9.29
C THR A 149 14.48 -9.90 8.41
N GLU A 150 14.29 -11.09 7.89
CA GLU A 150 15.33 -11.77 7.08
C GLU A 150 15.64 -10.99 5.81
N ARG A 151 14.63 -10.53 5.09
CA ARG A 151 14.82 -9.75 3.87
C ARG A 151 15.51 -8.43 4.14
N ILE A 152 15.12 -7.75 5.23
CA ILE A 152 15.74 -6.47 5.61
C ILE A 152 17.19 -6.66 5.97
N LEU A 153 17.52 -7.66 6.80
CA LEU A 153 18.89 -7.94 7.21
C LEU A 153 19.75 -8.33 6.01
N THR A 154 19.23 -9.13 5.10
CA THR A 154 19.92 -9.50 3.86
C THR A 154 20.21 -8.27 3.01
N THR A 155 19.25 -7.37 2.87
CA THR A 155 19.42 -6.12 2.11
C THR A 155 20.50 -5.25 2.74
N MET A 156 20.48 -5.09 4.07
CA MET A 156 21.47 -4.31 4.80
C MET A 156 22.89 -4.90 4.62
N ALA A 157 23.02 -6.22 4.69
CA ALA A 157 24.28 -6.91 4.49
C ALA A 157 24.82 -6.70 3.07
N ASN A 158 23.95 -6.78 2.07
CA ASN A 158 24.33 -6.57 0.66
C ASN A 158 24.79 -5.11 0.41
N LYS A 159 24.09 -4.15 1.00
CA LYS A 159 24.49 -2.73 0.90
C LYS A 159 25.86 -2.50 1.54
N ARG A 160 26.09 -3.08 2.72
CA ARG A 160 27.36 -2.97 3.43
C ARG A 160 28.50 -3.56 2.60
N THR A 161 28.30 -4.72 2.01
CA THR A 161 29.27 -5.40 1.17
C THR A 161 29.61 -4.53 -0.05
N SER A 162 28.61 -3.93 -0.69
CA SER A 162 28.78 -3.06 -1.85
C SER A 162 29.64 -1.84 -1.52
N PHE A 163 29.49 -1.26 -0.33
CA PHE A 163 30.23 -0.06 0.08
C PHE A 163 31.54 -0.39 0.81
N GLY A 164 31.69 -1.60 1.28
CA GLY A 164 32.85 -2.03 2.05
C GLY A 164 34.06 -2.44 1.20
N GLU A 165 33.89 -2.45 -0.09
CA GLU A 165 34.96 -2.76 -1.02
C GLU A 165 35.77 -1.51 -1.35
#